data_de626a1503ad8978bc692b8ae94d4805
#
_entry.id   de626a1503ad8978bc692b8ae94d4805
#
_cell.length_a   1.000
_cell.length_b   1.000
_cell.length_c   1.000
_cell.angle_alpha   90.00
_cell.angle_beta   90.00
_cell.angle_gamma   90.00
#
_symmetry.space_group_name_H-M   'P 1'
#
loop_
_entity.id
_entity.type
_entity.pdbx_description
1 polymer ?
#
loop_
_entity_poly.entity_id
_entity_poly.type
_entity_poly.pdbx_seq_one_letter_code
_entity_poly.pdbx_strand_id
1 'polypeptide(L)'
;MPTYIAFLRGIGGGIRSLPMKPAVAALESIGLANVRSYIATGNFVFTSRKQAAQLTKDIEACIEAEFGFFSKTFVLTVEERHELQRRVR
;
A
#
# COMPACT_ATOMS: atom_id res chain seq x y z
N MET A 1 -12.03 -11.12 5.74
CA MET A 1 -11.13 -10.52 4.75
C MET A 1 -9.73 -10.44 5.34
N PRO A 2 -8.73 -10.90 4.61
CA PRO A 2 -7.36 -10.77 5.12
C PRO A 2 -6.92 -9.32 5.21
N THR A 3 -6.01 -9.06 6.13
CA THR A 3 -5.39 -7.76 6.30
C THR A 3 -4.03 -7.76 5.61
N TYR A 4 -3.79 -6.72 4.83
CA TYR A 4 -2.56 -6.58 4.05
C TYR A 4 -1.81 -5.32 4.44
N ILE A 5 -0.52 -5.33 4.15
CA ILE A 5 0.31 -4.12 4.20
C ILE A 5 0.87 -3.90 2.80
N ALA A 6 0.72 -2.69 2.29
CA ALA A 6 1.30 -2.29 1.02
C ALA A 6 2.45 -1.33 1.28
N PHE A 7 3.58 -1.59 0.63
CA PHE A 7 4.78 -0.75 0.70
C PHE A 7 5.02 -0.15 -0.68
N LEU A 8 4.92 1.17 -0.78
CA LEU A 8 5.16 1.90 -2.02
C LEU A 8 6.57 2.48 -2.00
N ARG A 9 7.38 2.11 -2.98
CA ARG A 9 8.77 2.54 -3.05
C ARG A 9 8.90 3.92 -3.67
N GLY A 10 9.91 4.65 -3.23
CA GLY A 10 10.22 5.96 -3.80
C GLY A 10 9.30 7.09 -3.36
N ILE A 11 8.57 6.88 -2.29
CA ILE A 11 7.67 7.90 -1.75
C ILE A 11 8.41 8.69 -0.68
N GLY A 12 8.21 10.01 -0.69
CA GLY A 12 8.93 10.92 0.19
C GLY A 12 10.21 11.40 -0.47
N GLY A 13 11.08 12.04 0.27
CA GLY A 13 12.36 12.48 -0.26
C GLY A 13 12.32 13.70 -1.15
N GLY A 14 11.22 14.42 -1.18
CA GLY A 14 11.13 15.71 -1.88
C GLY A 14 10.78 15.66 -3.34
N ILE A 15 11.03 14.56 -4.03
CA ILE A 15 10.74 14.45 -5.45
C ILE A 15 9.33 13.91 -5.69
N ARG A 16 8.96 12.90 -4.94
CA ARG A 16 7.63 12.30 -5.04
C ARG A 16 6.90 12.49 -3.73
N SER A 17 5.81 13.22 -3.81
CA SER A 17 4.99 13.52 -2.64
C SER A 17 3.68 12.76 -2.75
N LEU A 18 3.31 12.09 -1.67
CA LEU A 18 2.06 11.36 -1.61
C LEU A 18 1.28 11.84 -0.40
N PRO A 19 0.36 12.79 -0.61
CA PRO A 19 -0.46 13.27 0.52
C PRO A 19 -1.34 12.14 1.04
N MET A 20 -1.33 11.95 2.36
CA MET A 20 -1.94 10.78 2.99
C MET A 20 -3.45 10.70 2.79
N LYS A 21 -4.17 11.80 3.01
CA LYS A 21 -5.62 11.77 2.89
C LYS A 21 -6.10 11.45 1.48
N PRO A 22 -5.59 12.14 0.43
CA PRO A 22 -5.94 11.77 -0.94
C PRO A 22 -5.52 10.35 -1.31
N ALA A 23 -4.38 9.87 -0.81
CA ALA A 23 -3.93 8.52 -1.09
C ALA A 23 -4.87 7.49 -0.50
N VAL A 24 -5.28 7.67 0.76
CA VAL A 24 -6.25 6.79 1.40
C VAL A 24 -7.56 6.78 0.63
N ALA A 25 -8.06 7.96 0.24
CA ALA A 25 -9.29 8.06 -0.53
C ALA A 25 -9.19 7.36 -1.87
N ALA A 26 -8.06 7.50 -2.56
CA ALA A 26 -7.83 6.85 -3.84
C ALA A 26 -7.84 5.33 -3.70
N LEU A 27 -7.17 4.81 -2.68
CA LEU A 27 -7.15 3.36 -2.45
C LEU A 27 -8.52 2.84 -2.06
N GLU A 28 -9.27 3.58 -1.28
CA GLU A 28 -10.65 3.20 -0.95
C GLU A 28 -11.53 3.18 -2.18
N SER A 29 -11.29 4.08 -3.14
CA SER A 29 -12.09 4.15 -4.36
C SER A 29 -11.94 2.92 -5.25
N ILE A 30 -10.86 2.18 -5.12
CA ILE A 30 -10.67 0.94 -5.87
C ILE A 30 -11.07 -0.30 -5.07
N GLY A 31 -11.77 -0.11 -3.96
CA GLY A 31 -12.39 -1.20 -3.22
C GLY A 31 -11.63 -1.71 -2.01
N LEU A 32 -10.52 -1.07 -1.63
CA LEU A 32 -9.82 -1.46 -0.41
C LEU A 32 -10.58 -0.91 0.80
N ALA A 33 -10.65 -1.71 1.86
CA ALA A 33 -11.40 -1.35 3.06
C ALA A 33 -10.44 -1.07 4.21
N ASN A 34 -10.89 -0.22 5.13
CA ASN A 34 -10.14 0.10 6.35
C ASN A 34 -8.72 0.59 6.07
N VAL A 35 -8.58 1.39 5.03
CA VAL A 35 -7.27 1.89 4.60
C VAL A 35 -6.76 2.92 5.60
N ARG A 36 -5.52 2.76 6.02
CA ARG A 36 -4.85 3.69 6.91
C ARG A 36 -3.35 3.64 6.69
N SER A 37 -2.67 4.73 7.01
CA SER A 37 -1.21 4.75 6.91
C SER A 37 -0.61 3.92 8.04
N TYR A 38 0.60 3.42 7.81
CA TYR A 38 1.29 2.57 8.78
C TYR A 38 2.75 3.00 8.89
N ILE A 39 3.12 3.49 10.05
CA ILE A 39 4.47 3.89 10.44
C ILE A 39 5.05 5.03 9.60
N ALA A 40 5.21 4.85 8.29
CA ALA A 40 5.90 5.81 7.45
C ALA A 40 5.08 6.13 6.20
N THR A 41 5.42 7.23 5.54
CA THR A 41 4.81 7.63 4.28
C THR A 41 4.97 6.53 3.24
N GLY A 42 3.89 6.22 2.55
CA GLY A 42 3.91 5.20 1.50
C GLY A 42 3.62 3.80 1.99
N ASN A 43 3.36 3.63 3.29
CA ASN A 43 2.98 2.33 3.85
C ASN A 43 1.52 2.38 4.26
N PHE A 44 0.73 1.42 3.78
CA PHE A 44 -0.71 1.38 4.04
C PHE A 44 -1.14 0.01 4.52
N VAL A 45 -2.02 -0.01 5.52
CA VAL A 45 -2.69 -1.22 6.00
C VAL A 45 -4.13 -1.16 5.53
N PHE A 46 -4.64 -2.28 5.04
CA PHE A 46 -6.01 -2.35 4.55
C PHE A 46 -6.49 -3.79 4.56
N THR A 47 -7.80 -3.98 4.36
CA THR A 47 -8.38 -5.30 4.19
C THR A 47 -8.94 -5.44 2.78
N SER A 48 -8.90 -6.65 2.23
CA SER A 48 -9.42 -6.91 0.90
C SER A 48 -9.66 -8.40 0.71
N ARG A 49 -10.58 -8.75 -0.18
CA ARG A 49 -10.82 -10.13 -0.58
C ARG A 49 -9.97 -10.57 -1.76
N LYS A 50 -9.31 -9.61 -2.42
CA LYS A 50 -8.48 -9.92 -3.57
C LYS A 50 -7.14 -10.49 -3.12
N GLN A 51 -6.47 -11.18 -4.03
CA GLN A 51 -5.15 -11.72 -3.75
C GLN A 51 -4.06 -10.66 -3.89
N ALA A 52 -2.94 -10.89 -3.22
CA ALA A 52 -1.85 -9.91 -3.17
C ALA A 52 -1.34 -9.51 -4.57
N ALA A 53 -1.25 -10.47 -5.49
CA ALA A 53 -0.77 -10.17 -6.84
C ALA A 53 -1.68 -9.17 -7.56
N GLN A 54 -3.00 -9.34 -7.42
CA GLN A 54 -3.95 -8.42 -8.02
C GLN A 54 -3.92 -7.07 -7.33
N LEU A 55 -3.81 -7.07 -6.01
CA LEU A 55 -3.75 -5.84 -5.23
C LEU A 55 -2.52 -5.01 -5.60
N THR A 56 -1.38 -5.66 -5.82
CA THR A 56 -0.17 -4.96 -6.24
C THR A 56 -0.42 -4.18 -7.53
N LYS A 57 -1.01 -4.82 -8.53
CA LYS A 57 -1.30 -4.18 -9.81
C LYS A 57 -2.32 -3.06 -9.65
N ASP A 58 -3.38 -3.31 -8.88
CA ASP A 58 -4.44 -2.33 -8.69
C ASP A 58 -3.91 -1.08 -7.99
N ILE A 59 -3.07 -1.25 -6.98
CA ILE A 59 -2.50 -0.12 -6.25
C ILE A 59 -1.54 0.66 -7.14
N GLU A 60 -0.66 -0.03 -7.87
CA GLU A 60 0.28 0.62 -8.78
C GLU A 60 -0.47 1.47 -9.82
N ALA A 61 -1.51 0.92 -10.42
CA ALA A 61 -2.30 1.64 -11.41
C ALA A 61 -3.04 2.82 -10.79
N CYS A 62 -3.57 2.64 -9.60
CA CYS A 62 -4.30 3.69 -8.90
C CYS A 62 -3.39 4.88 -8.58
N ILE A 63 -2.23 4.62 -8.04
CA ILE A 63 -1.29 5.68 -7.68
C ILE A 63 -0.81 6.41 -8.93
N GLU A 64 -0.52 5.69 -10.00
CA GLU A 64 -0.09 6.31 -11.24
C GLU A 64 -1.19 7.20 -11.82
N ALA A 65 -2.43 6.73 -11.83
CA ALA A 65 -3.55 7.49 -12.37
C ALA A 65 -3.86 8.74 -11.54
N GLU A 66 -3.79 8.63 -10.22
CA GLU A 66 -4.19 9.72 -9.35
C GLU A 66 -3.08 10.74 -9.08
N PHE A 67 -1.84 10.30 -9.06
CA PHE A 67 -0.73 11.16 -8.66
C PHE A 67 0.31 11.37 -9.76
N GLY A 68 0.17 10.69 -10.88
CA GLY A 68 0.99 10.96 -12.06
C GLY A 68 2.39 10.36 -12.05
N PHE A 69 2.66 9.40 -11.17
CA PHE A 69 3.95 8.72 -11.18
C PHE A 69 3.78 7.25 -10.84
N PHE A 70 4.68 6.42 -11.36
CA PHE A 70 4.67 5.00 -11.03
C PHE A 70 5.45 4.76 -9.74
N SER A 71 4.87 3.99 -8.84
CA SER A 71 5.55 3.57 -7.61
C SER A 71 5.47 2.05 -7.50
N LYS A 72 6.62 1.40 -7.49
CA LYS A 72 6.67 -0.05 -7.29
C LYS A 72 6.09 -0.39 -5.93
N THR A 73 5.14 -1.31 -5.92
CA THR A 73 4.38 -1.64 -4.71
C THR A 73 4.61 -3.09 -4.33
N PHE A 74 4.78 -3.33 -3.04
CA PHE A 74 4.87 -4.68 -2.47
C PHE A 74 3.71 -4.87 -1.51
N VAL A 75 2.95 -5.95 -1.67
CA VAL A 75 1.80 -6.25 -0.84
C VAL A 75 2.05 -7.57 -0.11
N LEU A 76 1.98 -7.53 1.21
CA LEU A 76 2.18 -8.69 2.06
C LEU A 76 1.00 -8.84 3.01
N THR A 77 0.68 -10.07 3.41
CA THR A 77 -0.28 -10.26 4.49
C THR A 77 0.37 -9.87 5.82
N VAL A 78 -0.46 -9.52 6.78
CA VAL A 78 0.05 -9.17 8.12
C VAL A 78 0.84 -10.32 8.71
N GLU A 79 0.39 -11.55 8.48
CA GLU A 79 1.08 -12.74 8.97
C GLU A 79 2.47 -12.90 8.35
N GLU A 80 2.59 -12.65 7.05
CA GLU A 80 3.89 -12.70 6.37
C GLU A 80 4.87 -11.70 6.97
N ARG A 81 4.38 -10.49 7.30
CA ARG A 81 5.21 -9.49 7.92
C ARG A 81 5.69 -9.93 9.30
N HIS A 82 4.81 -10.53 10.09
CA HIS A 82 5.17 -11.07 11.39
C HIS A 82 6.25 -12.12 11.28
N GLU A 83 6.11 -13.01 10.33
CA GLU A 83 7.07 -14.05 10.05
C GLU A 83 8.44 -13.47 9.73
N LEU A 84 8.48 -12.48 8.84
CA LEU A 84 9.73 -11.84 8.47
C LEU A 84 10.40 -11.16 9.66
N GLN A 85 9.64 -10.52 10.50
CA GLN A 85 10.18 -9.85 11.67
C GLN A 85 10.80 -10.85 12.64
N ARG A 86 10.19 -12.00 12.81
CA ARG A 86 10.74 -13.04 13.67
C ARG A 86 12.08 -13.54 13.17
N ARG A 87 12.21 -13.70 11.86
CA ARG A 87 13.43 -14.22 11.25
C ARG A 87 14.60 -13.25 11.35
N VAL A 88 14.32 -11.98 11.34
CA VAL A 88 15.35 -10.96 11.38
C VAL A 88 15.97 -10.85 12.77
N ARG A 89 15.28 -11.32 13.76
CA ARG A 89 15.79 -11.33 15.14
C ARG A 89 16.76 -12.48 15.37
#